data_1bde33a7e973948104fc55523576a95a
#
_entry.id   1bde33a7e973948104fc55523576a95a
#
_cell.length_a   1.000
_cell.length_b   1.000
_cell.length_c   1.000
_cell.angle_alpha   90.00
_cell.angle_beta   90.00
_cell.angle_gamma   90.00
#
_symmetry.space_group_name_H-M   'P 1'
#
loop_
_entity.id
_entity.type
_entity.pdbx_description
1 polymer ?
#
loop_
_entity_poly.entity_id
_entity_poly.type
_entity_poly.pdbx_seq_one_letter_code
_entity_poly.pdbx_strand_id
1 'polypeptide(L)'
;MGTNTLVKEFVGRKDHKDYIKRGTAAENLLAEEGLRRGYIVKPSSEKQNMYDHIDLILTKGDKKFTVDVKARRTGTDKSKGFDDLWTVVEFKNTMGDSGWLYSKSDYIAFERKEDFVFADTKQLRDMCESIVDVTKRVASFRNANYKVWGRSYQGKKDLISRIEMSKVVALDKTFIWLKNLDKNE
;
A
#
# COMPACT_ATOMS: atom_id res chain seq x y z
N MET A 1 15.63 26.34 -12.05
CA MET A 1 16.50 25.14 -11.90
C MET A 1 16.46 24.74 -10.43
N GLY A 2 15.85 23.64 -10.04
CA GLY A 2 15.70 23.24 -8.63
C GLY A 2 14.75 22.08 -8.38
N THR A 3 14.59 21.16 -9.35
CA THR A 3 13.59 20.09 -9.27
C THR A 3 14.16 18.71 -8.88
N ASN A 4 15.43 18.63 -8.48
CA ASN A 4 16.09 17.32 -8.41
C ASN A 4 16.52 16.87 -7.01
N THR A 5 16.19 17.60 -5.95
CA THR A 5 16.75 17.31 -4.61
C THR A 5 15.88 16.33 -3.83
N LEU A 6 14.56 16.37 -3.99
CA LEU A 6 13.65 15.51 -3.22
C LEU A 6 13.65 14.04 -3.68
N VAL A 7 13.78 13.80 -4.99
CA VAL A 7 13.84 12.42 -5.54
C VAL A 7 15.11 11.67 -5.09
N LYS A 8 16.22 12.40 -4.84
CA LYS A 8 17.48 11.78 -4.39
C LYS A 8 17.45 11.27 -2.95
N GLU A 9 16.64 11.87 -2.07
CA GLU A 9 16.52 11.41 -0.67
C GLU A 9 15.78 10.08 -0.54
N PHE A 10 14.90 9.74 -1.50
CA PHE A 10 14.20 8.46 -1.50
C PHE A 10 15.08 7.27 -1.95
N VAL A 11 16.17 7.51 -2.67
CA VAL A 11 17.03 6.45 -3.23
C VAL A 11 17.97 5.82 -2.18
N GLY A 12 18.02 6.32 -0.96
CA GLY A 12 19.02 5.97 0.06
C GLY A 12 18.83 4.63 0.78
N ARG A 13 17.71 3.95 0.66
CA ARG A 13 17.50 2.64 1.32
C ARG A 13 18.00 1.51 0.42
N LYS A 14 19.28 1.17 0.54
CA LYS A 14 19.86 -0.04 -0.07
C LYS A 14 19.39 -1.25 0.72
N ASP A 15 18.46 -2.03 0.18
CA ASP A 15 18.22 -3.38 0.67
C ASP A 15 17.88 -4.39 -0.41
N HIS A 16 18.24 -5.65 -0.14
CA HIS A 16 18.54 -6.71 -1.10
C HIS A 16 17.34 -7.57 -1.52
N LYS A 17 16.11 -7.20 -1.18
CA LYS A 17 14.92 -8.03 -1.48
C LYS A 17 13.99 -7.34 -2.49
N ASP A 18 13.52 -8.08 -3.48
CA ASP A 18 12.68 -7.54 -4.56
C ASP A 18 11.39 -6.86 -4.09
N TYR A 19 10.81 -7.28 -2.95
CA TYR A 19 9.62 -6.63 -2.43
C TYR A 19 9.89 -5.24 -1.84
N ILE A 20 11.07 -5.03 -1.21
CA ILE A 20 11.49 -3.71 -0.70
C ILE A 20 11.75 -2.77 -1.87
N LYS A 21 12.44 -3.24 -2.92
CA LYS A 21 12.66 -2.45 -4.15
C LYS A 21 11.33 -2.00 -4.78
N ARG A 22 10.33 -2.88 -4.82
CA ARG A 22 9.00 -2.54 -5.35
C ARG A 22 8.27 -1.53 -4.46
N GLY A 23 8.34 -1.69 -3.14
CA GLY A 23 7.78 -0.73 -2.19
C GLY A 23 8.35 0.66 -2.42
N THR A 24 9.68 0.79 -2.40
CA THR A 24 10.37 2.06 -2.65
C THR A 24 10.06 2.65 -4.03
N ALA A 25 9.92 1.82 -5.07
CA ALA A 25 9.54 2.29 -6.40
C ALA A 25 8.11 2.88 -6.43
N ALA A 26 7.16 2.24 -5.77
CA ALA A 26 5.79 2.74 -5.67
C ALA A 26 5.70 4.03 -4.85
N GLU A 27 6.45 4.13 -3.75
CA GLU A 27 6.55 5.35 -2.94
C GLU A 27 7.11 6.52 -3.77
N ASN A 28 8.20 6.29 -4.53
CA ASN A 28 8.80 7.30 -5.39
C ASN A 28 7.81 7.75 -6.48
N LEU A 29 7.14 6.81 -7.14
CA LEU A 29 6.16 7.11 -8.16
C LEU A 29 4.99 7.92 -7.61
N LEU A 30 4.49 7.57 -6.42
CA LEU A 30 3.43 8.35 -5.76
C LEU A 30 3.92 9.75 -5.38
N ALA A 31 5.16 9.88 -4.92
CA ALA A 31 5.75 11.18 -4.60
C ALA A 31 5.84 12.08 -5.85
N GLU A 32 6.28 11.53 -7.00
CA GLU A 32 6.30 12.26 -8.28
C GLU A 32 4.90 12.70 -8.71
N GLU A 33 3.89 11.82 -8.57
CA GLU A 33 2.50 12.17 -8.86
C GLU A 33 1.97 13.26 -7.94
N GLY A 34 2.34 13.25 -6.66
CA GLY A 34 2.01 14.29 -5.70
C GLY A 34 2.63 15.64 -6.09
N LEU A 35 3.91 15.65 -6.42
CA LEU A 35 4.62 16.86 -6.86
C LEU A 35 3.99 17.46 -8.13
N ARG A 36 3.65 16.64 -9.12
CA ARG A 36 2.96 17.08 -10.35
C ARG A 36 1.61 17.73 -10.07
N ARG A 37 0.92 17.30 -9.01
CA ARG A 37 -0.35 17.90 -8.54
C ARG A 37 -0.18 19.11 -7.65
N GLY A 38 1.06 19.56 -7.45
CA GLY A 38 1.40 20.75 -6.65
C GLY A 38 1.39 20.50 -5.15
N TYR A 39 1.54 19.25 -4.71
CA TYR A 39 1.79 18.94 -3.30
C TYR A 39 3.29 19.09 -2.98
N ILE A 40 3.57 19.51 -1.76
CA ILE A 40 4.88 19.29 -1.13
C ILE A 40 4.80 17.86 -0.56
N VAL A 41 5.72 17.00 -1.00
CA VAL A 41 5.78 15.60 -0.57
C VAL A 41 7.05 15.38 0.24
N LYS A 42 6.91 14.80 1.42
CA LYS A 42 8.03 14.45 2.31
C LYS A 42 7.93 12.99 2.74
N PRO A 43 9.04 12.27 2.86
CA PRO A 43 9.05 10.97 3.53
C PRO A 43 8.68 11.17 5.00
N SER A 44 8.05 10.16 5.59
CA SER A 44 7.86 10.11 7.03
C SER A 44 9.21 9.87 7.75
N SER A 45 9.24 10.09 9.06
CA SER A 45 10.38 9.66 9.88
C SER A 45 10.46 8.13 9.94
N GLU A 46 11.64 7.58 10.21
CA GLU A 46 11.83 6.13 10.39
C GLU A 46 10.88 5.56 11.44
N LYS A 47 10.66 6.29 12.54
CA LYS A 47 9.72 5.89 13.60
C LYS A 47 8.29 5.80 13.07
N GLN A 48 7.82 6.79 12.32
CA GLN A 48 6.49 6.78 11.72
C GLN A 48 6.34 5.66 10.69
N ASN A 49 7.35 5.43 9.87
CA ASN A 49 7.33 4.35 8.89
C ASN A 49 7.29 2.97 9.59
N MET A 50 8.10 2.76 10.61
CA MET A 50 8.24 1.47 11.28
C MET A 50 7.04 1.12 12.16
N TYR A 51 6.53 2.07 12.94
CA TYR A 51 5.50 1.81 13.97
C TYR A 51 4.10 2.27 13.58
N ASP A 52 4.01 3.29 12.74
CA ASP A 52 2.73 3.90 12.36
C ASP A 52 2.31 3.52 10.94
N HIS A 53 3.18 2.83 10.19
CA HIS A 53 2.99 2.49 8.77
C HIS A 53 2.65 3.72 7.94
N ILE A 54 3.41 4.80 8.10
CA ILE A 54 3.29 6.02 7.30
C ILE A 54 4.53 6.11 6.41
N ASP A 55 4.36 6.18 5.10
CA ASP A 55 5.45 6.31 4.15
C ASP A 55 5.66 7.76 3.73
N LEU A 56 4.59 8.46 3.39
CA LEU A 56 4.62 9.81 2.83
C LEU A 56 3.71 10.77 3.58
N ILE A 57 4.12 12.05 3.61
CA ILE A 57 3.35 13.18 4.08
C ILE A 57 3.17 14.16 2.92
N LEU A 58 1.93 14.45 2.56
CA LEU A 58 1.56 15.34 1.46
C LEU A 58 0.91 16.60 2.00
N THR A 59 1.36 17.77 1.53
CA THR A 59 0.83 19.08 1.95
C THR A 59 0.57 19.97 0.74
N LYS A 60 -0.61 20.60 0.68
CA LYS A 60 -0.96 21.59 -0.36
C LYS A 60 -1.90 22.64 0.25
N GLY A 61 -1.41 23.88 0.41
CA GLY A 61 -2.11 24.90 1.18
C GLY A 61 -2.39 24.39 2.59
N ASP A 62 -3.63 24.50 3.03
CA ASP A 62 -4.07 24.04 4.36
C ASP A 62 -4.36 22.54 4.44
N LYS A 63 -4.32 21.84 3.30
CA LYS A 63 -4.54 20.38 3.25
C LYS A 63 -3.25 19.66 3.56
N LYS A 64 -3.31 18.78 4.54
CA LYS A 64 -2.22 17.86 4.88
C LYS A 64 -2.79 16.49 5.15
N PHE A 65 -2.18 15.45 4.59
CA PHE A 65 -2.52 14.06 4.88
C PHE A 65 -1.31 13.15 4.77
N THR A 66 -1.40 12.01 5.40
CA THR A 66 -0.37 10.97 5.47
C THR A 66 -0.82 9.74 4.69
N VAL A 67 0.14 9.02 4.11
CA VAL A 67 -0.14 7.87 3.23
C VAL A 67 0.78 6.71 3.55
N ASP A 68 0.18 5.52 3.62
CA ASP A 68 0.87 4.23 3.56
C ASP A 68 0.72 3.67 2.13
N VAL A 69 1.83 3.41 1.44
CA VAL A 69 1.84 3.05 0.01
C VAL A 69 1.97 1.54 -0.16
N LYS A 70 1.05 0.95 -0.90
CA LYS A 70 1.06 -0.48 -1.23
C LYS A 70 1.36 -0.70 -2.70
N ALA A 71 2.56 -1.19 -2.97
CA ALA A 71 3.05 -1.45 -4.31
C ALA A 71 2.21 -2.50 -5.04
N ARG A 72 1.99 -2.26 -6.33
CA ARG A 72 1.37 -3.23 -7.24
C ARG A 72 2.20 -4.52 -7.27
N ARG A 73 1.55 -5.65 -7.17
CA ARG A 73 2.20 -6.94 -7.39
C ARG A 73 2.30 -7.21 -8.87
N THR A 74 3.48 -7.01 -9.44
CA THR A 74 3.76 -7.39 -10.84
C THR A 74 4.13 -8.87 -10.91
N GLY A 75 3.61 -9.56 -11.92
CA GLY A 75 3.58 -11.01 -12.06
C GLY A 75 4.89 -11.73 -12.39
N THR A 76 5.96 -11.53 -11.62
CA THR A 76 7.03 -12.53 -11.53
C THR A 76 6.59 -13.73 -10.70
N ASP A 77 5.47 -13.60 -10.03
CA ASP A 77 4.80 -14.71 -9.38
C ASP A 77 4.02 -15.48 -10.45
N LYS A 78 4.32 -16.77 -10.60
CA LYS A 78 3.63 -17.73 -11.50
C LYS A 78 2.13 -17.89 -11.20
N SER A 79 1.58 -17.07 -10.33
CA SER A 79 0.16 -16.90 -10.06
C SER A 79 -0.46 -15.95 -11.09
N LYS A 80 -0.78 -16.47 -12.27
CA LYS A 80 -1.75 -15.83 -13.17
C LYS A 80 -2.98 -15.41 -12.33
N GLY A 81 -3.22 -14.09 -12.14
CA GLY A 81 -4.39 -13.61 -11.43
C GLY A 81 -4.19 -12.47 -10.44
N PHE A 82 -3.02 -11.84 -10.36
CA PHE A 82 -2.91 -10.50 -9.81
C PHE A 82 -3.05 -9.49 -10.96
N ASP A 83 -4.27 -9.36 -11.40
CA ASP A 83 -4.74 -8.18 -12.05
C ASP A 83 -5.12 -7.16 -10.96
N ASP A 84 -5.38 -5.93 -11.37
CA ASP A 84 -5.79 -4.86 -10.47
C ASP A 84 -7.20 -5.06 -9.87
N LEU A 85 -7.80 -6.25 -10.02
CA LEU A 85 -9.11 -6.63 -9.50
C LEU A 85 -9.05 -7.02 -8.00
N TRP A 86 -7.90 -7.52 -7.54
CA TRP A 86 -7.72 -7.98 -6.17
C TRP A 86 -6.58 -7.26 -5.49
N THR A 87 -6.75 -6.91 -4.23
CA THR A 87 -5.66 -6.47 -3.36
C THR A 87 -5.51 -7.38 -2.15
N VAL A 88 -4.42 -7.20 -1.44
CA VAL A 88 -4.08 -7.94 -0.22
C VAL A 88 -4.23 -7.01 0.95
N VAL A 89 -4.77 -7.49 2.05
CA VAL A 89 -4.81 -6.80 3.33
C VAL A 89 -4.16 -7.65 4.40
N GLU A 90 -3.42 -7.03 5.31
CA GLU A 90 -2.68 -7.69 6.37
C GLU A 90 -3.25 -7.29 7.73
N PHE A 91 -3.86 -8.27 8.41
CA PHE A 91 -4.40 -8.12 9.78
C PHE A 91 -3.32 -8.31 10.84
N LYS A 92 -2.36 -9.20 10.59
CA LYS A 92 -1.18 -9.42 11.44
C LYS A 92 0.05 -9.58 10.58
N ASN A 93 1.15 -8.99 11.03
CA ASN A 93 2.44 -9.15 10.39
C ASN A 93 3.12 -10.48 10.79
N THR A 94 4.27 -10.78 10.20
CA THR A 94 5.04 -12.00 10.48
C THR A 94 5.61 -12.05 11.91
N MET A 95 5.67 -10.93 12.61
CA MET A 95 6.08 -10.85 14.01
C MET A 95 4.92 -11.12 14.98
N GLY A 96 3.68 -11.18 14.47
CA GLY A 96 2.46 -11.40 15.24
C GLY A 96 1.82 -10.12 15.78
N ASP A 97 2.39 -8.95 15.43
CA ASP A 97 1.82 -7.64 15.74
C ASP A 97 0.75 -7.25 14.73
N SER A 98 0.05 -6.13 14.99
CA SER A 98 -0.92 -5.58 14.05
C SER A 98 -0.30 -5.38 12.67
N GLY A 99 -0.99 -5.83 11.62
CA GLY A 99 -0.60 -5.64 10.25
C GLY A 99 -0.86 -4.20 9.78
N TRP A 100 -0.44 -3.90 8.58
CA TRP A 100 -0.57 -2.56 8.01
C TRP A 100 -2.02 -2.08 7.80
N LEU A 101 -3.03 -2.97 7.86
CA LEU A 101 -4.44 -2.57 7.87
C LEU A 101 -4.77 -1.63 9.05
N TYR A 102 -3.96 -1.70 10.11
CA TYR A 102 -4.05 -0.85 11.31
C TYR A 102 -3.07 0.34 11.26
N SER A 103 -2.64 0.73 10.06
CA SER A 103 -1.83 1.93 9.84
C SER A 103 -2.49 3.15 10.51
N LYS A 104 -1.65 4.09 10.95
CA LYS A 104 -2.09 5.40 11.46
C LYS A 104 -2.06 6.48 10.38
N SER A 105 -1.82 6.10 9.12
CA SER A 105 -1.95 7.02 7.99
C SER A 105 -3.41 7.42 7.78
N ASP A 106 -3.63 8.60 7.19
CA ASP A 106 -4.97 9.03 6.80
C ASP A 106 -5.51 8.18 5.65
N TYR A 107 -4.62 7.79 4.71
CA TYR A 107 -4.97 6.98 3.55
C TYR A 107 -3.98 5.84 3.35
N ILE A 108 -4.50 4.72 2.86
CA ILE A 108 -3.71 3.65 2.26
C ILE A 108 -3.83 3.77 0.74
N ALA A 109 -2.71 3.95 0.05
CA ALA A 109 -2.67 4.11 -1.40
C ALA A 109 -2.24 2.81 -2.07
N PHE A 110 -3.15 2.21 -2.80
CA PHE A 110 -2.90 1.01 -3.59
C PHE A 110 -2.44 1.38 -4.99
N GLU A 111 -1.23 1.00 -5.34
CA GLU A 111 -0.74 1.12 -6.71
C GLU A 111 -1.45 0.12 -7.62
N ARG A 112 -2.02 0.59 -8.75
CA ARG A 112 -2.48 -0.21 -9.88
C ARG A 112 -1.67 0.14 -11.14
N LYS A 113 -1.97 -0.51 -12.24
CA LYS A 113 -1.25 -0.28 -13.50
C LYS A 113 -1.31 1.18 -13.93
N GLU A 114 -2.51 1.77 -13.96
CA GLU A 114 -2.75 3.10 -14.52
C GLU A 114 -2.91 4.20 -13.46
N ASP A 115 -3.02 3.83 -12.17
CA ASP A 115 -3.38 4.77 -11.12
C ASP A 115 -2.95 4.36 -9.71
N PHE A 116 -3.26 5.23 -8.75
CA PHE A 116 -3.28 4.95 -7.31
C PHE A 116 -4.69 5.14 -6.76
N VAL A 117 -5.17 4.14 -6.02
CA VAL A 117 -6.44 4.20 -5.29
C VAL A 117 -6.13 4.54 -3.83
N PHE A 118 -6.55 5.73 -3.38
CA PHE A 118 -6.41 6.18 -2.00
C PHE A 118 -7.68 5.83 -1.23
N ALA A 119 -7.60 4.89 -0.33
CA ALA A 119 -8.69 4.51 0.57
C ALA A 119 -8.47 5.14 1.95
N ASP A 120 -9.51 5.78 2.51
CA ASP A 120 -9.51 6.21 3.91
C ASP A 120 -9.20 5.00 4.80
N THR A 121 -8.15 5.10 5.62
CA THR A 121 -7.62 3.98 6.39
C THR A 121 -8.66 3.40 7.35
N LYS A 122 -9.47 4.27 7.98
CA LYS A 122 -10.51 3.81 8.89
C LYS A 122 -11.63 3.07 8.15
N GLN A 123 -12.13 3.62 7.05
CA GLN A 123 -13.19 2.98 6.27
C GLN A 123 -12.73 1.63 5.69
N LEU A 124 -11.49 1.59 5.18
CA LEU A 124 -10.90 0.34 4.68
C LEU A 124 -10.84 -0.73 5.78
N ARG A 125 -10.37 -0.37 6.97
CA ARG A 125 -10.29 -1.27 8.11
C ARG A 125 -11.68 -1.77 8.52
N ASP A 126 -12.62 -0.86 8.74
CA ASP A 126 -13.97 -1.20 9.17
C ASP A 126 -14.65 -2.14 8.14
N MET A 127 -14.48 -1.87 6.85
CA MET A 127 -14.97 -2.74 5.78
C MET A 127 -14.28 -4.12 5.83
N CYS A 128 -12.96 -4.18 5.91
CA CYS A 128 -12.24 -5.45 5.95
C CYS A 128 -12.62 -6.30 7.17
N GLU A 129 -12.76 -5.69 8.34
CA GLU A 129 -13.19 -6.38 9.57
C GLU A 129 -14.63 -6.92 9.46
N SER A 130 -15.49 -6.27 8.66
CA SER A 130 -16.87 -6.71 8.47
C SER A 130 -17.03 -7.86 7.47
N ILE A 131 -16.13 -7.94 6.45
CA ILE A 131 -16.31 -8.90 5.35
C ILE A 131 -15.31 -10.06 5.35
N VAL A 132 -14.21 -9.95 6.10
CA VAL A 132 -13.16 -10.99 6.17
C VAL A 132 -13.39 -11.89 7.37
N ASP A 133 -13.59 -13.18 7.13
CA ASP A 133 -13.65 -14.17 8.20
C ASP A 133 -12.23 -14.57 8.67
N VAL A 134 -11.74 -13.87 9.69
CA VAL A 134 -10.40 -14.09 10.26
C VAL A 134 -10.27 -15.43 11.00
N THR A 135 -11.38 -16.12 11.28
CA THR A 135 -11.38 -17.45 11.90
C THR A 135 -11.15 -18.56 10.87
N LYS A 136 -11.45 -18.29 9.61
CA LYS A 136 -11.38 -19.24 8.52
C LYS A 136 -10.01 -19.23 7.83
N ARG A 137 -9.13 -20.13 8.25
CA ARG A 137 -7.82 -20.32 7.64
C ARG A 137 -7.90 -21.23 6.42
N VAL A 138 -7.17 -20.84 5.38
CA VAL A 138 -7.07 -21.61 4.12
C VAL A 138 -5.63 -22.07 3.89
N ALA A 139 -5.48 -23.17 3.16
CA ALA A 139 -4.18 -23.82 2.92
C ALA A 139 -3.30 -23.04 1.94
N SER A 140 -3.87 -22.22 1.06
CA SER A 140 -3.11 -21.45 0.08
C SER A 140 -3.58 -19.99 0.01
N PHE A 141 -2.67 -19.11 -0.32
CA PHE A 141 -2.95 -17.69 -0.53
C PHE A 141 -4.02 -17.45 -1.63
N ARG A 142 -4.07 -18.30 -2.66
CA ARG A 142 -5.08 -18.19 -3.74
C ARG A 142 -6.51 -18.35 -3.24
N ASN A 143 -6.69 -19.09 -2.14
CA ASN A 143 -8.00 -19.35 -1.54
C ASN A 143 -8.36 -18.36 -0.43
N ALA A 144 -7.52 -17.34 -0.20
CA ALA A 144 -7.68 -16.36 0.88
C ALA A 144 -8.69 -15.23 0.55
N ASN A 145 -9.59 -15.44 -0.41
CA ASN A 145 -10.65 -14.48 -0.73
C ASN A 145 -11.61 -14.38 0.46
N TYR A 146 -11.59 -13.21 1.13
CA TYR A 146 -12.38 -12.94 2.35
C TYR A 146 -12.16 -13.93 3.50
N LYS A 147 -11.06 -14.65 3.49
CA LYS A 147 -10.59 -15.60 4.50
C LYS A 147 -9.11 -15.32 4.76
N VAL A 148 -8.51 -15.95 5.74
CA VAL A 148 -7.11 -15.68 6.05
C VAL A 148 -6.20 -16.83 5.68
N TRP A 149 -5.06 -16.45 5.15
CA TRP A 149 -3.90 -17.30 4.96
C TRP A 149 -2.72 -16.68 5.71
N GLY A 150 -1.77 -17.51 6.15
CA GLY A 150 -0.60 -17.00 6.83
C GLY A 150 0.61 -17.89 6.63
N ARG A 151 1.77 -17.25 6.43
CA ARG A 151 3.07 -17.90 6.46
C ARG A 151 3.46 -18.14 7.90
N SER A 152 4.11 -19.26 8.15
CA SER A 152 4.74 -19.51 9.44
C SER A 152 6.18 -19.04 9.40
N TYR A 153 6.58 -18.21 10.36
CA TYR A 153 7.96 -17.78 10.57
C TYR A 153 8.28 -17.81 12.05
N GLN A 154 9.24 -18.61 12.48
CA GLN A 154 9.66 -18.77 13.89
C GLN A 154 8.48 -18.98 14.86
N GLY A 155 7.52 -19.83 14.47
CA GLY A 155 6.33 -20.11 15.28
C GLY A 155 5.23 -19.04 15.25
N LYS A 156 5.47 -17.87 14.67
CA LYS A 156 4.47 -16.82 14.47
C LYS A 156 3.89 -16.92 13.06
N LYS A 157 2.67 -16.45 12.90
CA LYS A 157 1.96 -16.49 11.60
C LYS A 157 1.40 -15.12 11.29
N ASP A 158 1.71 -14.62 10.10
CA ASP A 158 0.99 -13.49 9.53
C ASP A 158 -0.47 -13.89 9.24
N LEU A 159 -1.33 -12.89 9.13
CA LEU A 159 -2.74 -13.05 8.74
C LEU A 159 -3.01 -12.09 7.60
N ILE A 160 -3.08 -12.63 6.40
CA ILE A 160 -3.39 -11.85 5.20
C ILE A 160 -4.65 -12.39 4.53
N SER A 161 -5.40 -11.49 3.93
CA SER A 161 -6.59 -11.80 3.14
C SER A 161 -6.50 -11.15 1.76
N ARG A 162 -7.28 -11.65 0.83
CA ARG A 162 -7.52 -11.02 -0.47
C ARG A 162 -8.92 -10.42 -0.47
N ILE A 163 -9.03 -9.18 -0.92
CA ILE A 163 -10.29 -8.48 -1.10
C ILE A 163 -10.39 -7.91 -2.51
N GLU A 164 -11.59 -7.78 -3.04
CA GLU A 164 -11.81 -7.16 -4.34
C GLU A 164 -11.53 -5.66 -4.28
N MET A 165 -10.75 -5.16 -5.25
CA MET A 165 -10.45 -3.74 -5.38
C MET A 165 -11.71 -2.90 -5.61
N SER A 166 -12.73 -3.46 -6.26
CA SER A 166 -14.05 -2.82 -6.43
C SER A 166 -14.69 -2.39 -5.10
N LYS A 167 -14.52 -3.20 -4.04
CA LYS A 167 -15.02 -2.84 -2.69
C LYS A 167 -14.22 -1.70 -2.06
N VAL A 168 -12.92 -1.62 -2.33
CA VAL A 168 -12.08 -0.52 -1.88
C VAL A 168 -12.45 0.77 -2.60
N VAL A 169 -12.63 0.70 -3.92
CA VAL A 169 -13.03 1.85 -4.74
C VAL A 169 -14.42 2.39 -4.36
N ALA A 170 -15.30 1.52 -3.88
CA ALA A 170 -16.67 1.88 -3.48
C ALA A 170 -16.78 2.55 -2.09
N LEU A 171 -15.69 2.70 -1.33
CA LEU A 171 -15.70 3.41 -0.06
C LEU A 171 -15.91 4.92 -0.29
N ASP A 172 -16.71 5.57 0.53
CA ASP A 172 -17.13 6.97 0.35
C ASP A 172 -15.98 7.98 0.27
N LYS A 173 -14.91 7.73 1.03
CA LYS A 173 -13.74 8.62 1.08
C LYS A 173 -12.57 8.10 0.23
N THR A 174 -12.87 7.31 -0.78
CA THR A 174 -11.86 6.86 -1.74
C THR A 174 -11.73 7.88 -2.88
N PHE A 175 -10.49 8.14 -3.29
CA PHE A 175 -10.22 8.90 -4.52
C PHE A 175 -9.09 8.26 -5.32
N ILE A 176 -8.98 8.62 -6.59
CA ILE A 176 -8.04 8.01 -7.53
C ILE A 176 -7.15 9.09 -8.14
N TRP A 177 -5.84 8.79 -8.18
CA TRP A 177 -4.88 9.58 -8.96
C TRP A 177 -4.39 8.75 -10.14
N LEU A 178 -4.73 9.18 -11.35
CA LEU A 178 -4.16 8.61 -12.56
C LEU A 178 -2.66 8.87 -12.60
N LYS A 179 -1.89 7.88 -12.97
CA LYS A 179 -0.46 8.02 -13.24
C LYS A 179 -0.28 8.78 -14.55
N ASN A 180 0.64 9.72 -14.57
CA ASN A 180 1.10 10.29 -15.82
C ASN A 180 2.14 9.33 -16.40
N LEU A 181 1.67 8.31 -17.07
CA LEU A 181 2.53 7.43 -17.87
C LEU A 181 2.96 8.28 -19.07
N ASP A 182 4.17 8.84 -18.98
CA ASP A 182 4.77 9.48 -20.13
C ASP A 182 4.66 8.50 -21.30
N LYS A 183 3.94 8.89 -22.34
CA LYS A 183 3.85 8.16 -23.60
C LYS A 183 5.21 8.30 -24.33
N ASN A 184 6.25 7.73 -23.75
CA ASN A 184 7.54 7.54 -24.38
C ASN A 184 7.66 6.06 -24.72
N GLU A 185 7.05 5.67 -25.79
CA GLU A 185 7.44 4.59 -26.67
C GLU A 185 7.63 5.16 -28.08
#